data_11880d53ba973d892f668780ecc98027
#
_entry.id   11880d53ba973d892f668780ecc98027
#
_cell.length_a   1.000
_cell.length_b   1.000
_cell.length_c   1.000
_cell.angle_alpha   90.00
_cell.angle_beta   90.00
_cell.angle_gamma   90.00
#
_symmetry.space_group_name_H-M   'P 1'
#
loop_
_entity.id
_entity.type
_entity.pdbx_description
1 polymer ?
#
loop_
_entity_poly.entity_id
_entity_poly.type
_entity_poly.pdbx_seq_one_letter_code
_entity_poly.pdbx_strand_id
1 'polypeptide(L)'
;MKTKRLLLIDQLNLFFRSYIVDPSLSTNGQPIGGLKGVIKSLQKIIRESKPDQVIICWDGQGGSARRKILNKNYKEGRKPPRLNRGARVLTESEERTNKSWQLQRLTEYFNEMPLMQFM
;
A
#
# COMPACT_ATOMS: atom_id res chain seq x y z
N MET A 1 9.27 -33.09 -8.39
CA MET A 1 9.70 -31.89 -7.69
C MET A 1 8.57 -30.89 -7.61
N LYS A 2 8.24 -30.45 -6.40
CA LYS A 2 7.14 -29.53 -6.20
C LYS A 2 7.61 -28.09 -6.50
N THR A 3 6.96 -27.43 -7.44
CA THR A 3 7.25 -26.02 -7.73
C THR A 3 6.75 -25.16 -6.59
N LYS A 4 7.62 -24.31 -6.08
CA LYS A 4 7.22 -23.34 -5.04
C LYS A 4 6.63 -22.10 -5.70
N ARG A 5 5.55 -21.60 -5.10
CA ARG A 5 4.89 -20.38 -5.56
C ARG A 5 5.28 -19.22 -4.66
N LEU A 6 5.79 -18.16 -5.27
CA LEU A 6 6.18 -16.95 -4.58
C LEU A 6 5.22 -15.83 -4.97
N LEU A 7 4.58 -15.24 -3.98
CA LEU A 7 3.71 -14.09 -4.20
C LEU A 7 4.44 -12.81 -3.83
N LEU A 8 4.61 -11.94 -4.80
CA LEU A 8 5.21 -10.61 -4.60
C LEU A 8 4.11 -9.56 -4.65
N ILE A 9 4.04 -8.72 -3.63
CA ILE A 9 3.03 -7.67 -3.54
C ILE A 9 3.69 -6.30 -3.65
N ASP A 10 3.28 -5.53 -4.66
CA ASP A 10 3.64 -4.11 -4.76
C ASP A 10 2.74 -3.34 -3.79
N GLN A 11 3.26 -3.12 -2.59
CA GLN A 11 2.45 -2.66 -1.47
C GLN A 11 1.94 -1.23 -1.65
N LEU A 12 2.79 -0.31 -2.10
CA LEU A 12 2.36 1.07 -2.26
C LEU A 12 1.31 1.21 -3.35
N ASN A 13 1.47 0.47 -4.45
CA ASN A 13 0.47 0.47 -5.51
C ASN A 13 -0.87 -0.05 -4.99
N LEU A 14 -0.85 -1.18 -4.30
CA LEU A 14 -2.06 -1.76 -3.73
C LEU A 14 -2.72 -0.83 -2.71
N PHE A 15 -1.92 -0.19 -1.86
CA PHE A 15 -2.41 0.74 -0.86
C PHE A 15 -3.11 1.94 -1.50
N PHE A 16 -2.45 2.60 -2.45
CA PHE A 16 -3.04 3.80 -3.05
C PHE A 16 -4.28 3.49 -3.88
N ARG A 17 -4.31 2.37 -4.57
CA ARG A 17 -5.52 1.95 -5.28
C ARG A 17 -6.69 1.75 -4.34
N SER A 18 -6.44 1.17 -3.17
CA SER A 18 -7.47 0.98 -2.15
C SER A 18 -7.85 2.28 -1.47
N TYR A 19 -6.87 3.10 -1.13
CA TYR A 19 -7.11 4.36 -0.41
C TYR A 19 -7.99 5.32 -1.20
N ILE A 20 -7.74 5.44 -2.51
CA ILE A 20 -8.46 6.40 -3.34
C ILE A 20 -9.95 6.09 -3.42
N VAL A 21 -10.31 4.82 -3.49
CA VAL A 21 -11.69 4.41 -3.77
C VAL A 21 -12.49 3.94 -2.55
N ASP A 22 -11.83 3.56 -1.48
CA ASP A 22 -12.52 3.02 -0.30
C ASP A 22 -12.74 4.11 0.75
N PRO A 23 -14.00 4.54 0.98
CA PRO A 23 -14.31 5.60 1.92
C PRO A 23 -14.50 5.12 3.36
N SER A 24 -14.08 3.91 3.68
CA SER A 24 -14.27 3.35 5.01
C SER A 24 -13.63 4.18 6.11
N LEU A 25 -14.36 4.36 7.20
CA LEU A 25 -13.90 5.11 8.37
C LEU A 25 -13.85 4.18 9.58
N SER A 26 -12.93 4.47 10.49
CA SER A 26 -12.88 3.79 11.79
C SER A 26 -14.02 4.29 12.67
N THR A 27 -14.18 3.66 13.83
CA THR A 27 -15.16 4.10 14.81
C THR A 27 -14.92 5.53 15.29
N ASN A 28 -13.68 6.01 15.20
CA ASN A 28 -13.30 7.37 15.55
C ASN A 28 -13.42 8.36 14.37
N GLY A 29 -13.92 7.91 13.23
CA GLY A 29 -14.08 8.76 12.07
C GLY A 29 -12.83 8.96 11.24
N GLN A 30 -11.75 8.23 11.49
CA GLN A 30 -10.53 8.33 10.69
C GLN A 30 -10.60 7.43 9.46
N PRO A 31 -10.17 7.92 8.28
CA PRO A 31 -10.13 7.07 7.09
C PRO A 31 -9.22 5.84 7.30
N ILE A 32 -9.71 4.68 6.89
CA ILE A 32 -8.97 3.41 6.95
C ILE A 32 -9.10 2.61 5.66
N GLY A 33 -9.52 3.26 4.56
CA GLY A 33 -9.79 2.55 3.31
C GLY A 33 -8.58 1.87 2.71
N GLY A 34 -7.42 2.50 2.78
CA GLY A 34 -6.18 1.89 2.30
C GLY A 34 -5.82 0.63 3.08
N LEU A 35 -5.87 0.73 4.40
CA LEU A 35 -5.59 -0.36 5.31
C LEU A 35 -6.54 -1.53 5.07
N LYS A 36 -7.84 -1.24 5.09
CA LYS A 36 -8.89 -2.25 4.91
C LYS A 36 -8.82 -2.91 3.54
N GLY A 37 -8.62 -2.09 2.49
CA GLY A 37 -8.56 -2.59 1.13
C GLY A 37 -7.36 -3.49 0.88
N VAL A 38 -6.20 -3.13 1.42
CA VAL A 38 -4.99 -3.96 1.31
C VAL A 38 -5.21 -5.31 1.96
N ILE A 39 -5.71 -5.31 3.18
CA ILE A 39 -5.92 -6.57 3.92
C ILE A 39 -6.90 -7.46 3.18
N LYS A 40 -8.02 -6.93 2.71
CA LYS A 40 -9.01 -7.69 1.95
C LYS A 40 -8.43 -8.24 0.66
N SER A 41 -7.73 -7.41 -0.10
CA SER A 41 -7.14 -7.82 -1.37
C SER A 41 -6.08 -8.89 -1.16
N LEU A 42 -5.23 -8.72 -0.15
CA LEU A 42 -4.19 -9.69 0.16
C LEU A 42 -4.78 -11.04 0.56
N GLN A 43 -5.81 -11.03 1.40
CA GLN A 43 -6.50 -12.26 1.79
C GLN A 43 -7.06 -12.99 0.58
N LYS A 44 -7.68 -12.25 -0.34
CA LYS A 44 -8.23 -12.83 -1.56
C LYS A 44 -7.14 -13.42 -2.44
N ILE A 45 -6.07 -12.68 -2.67
CA ILE A 45 -4.96 -13.11 -3.52
C ILE A 45 -4.30 -14.37 -2.94
N ILE A 46 -4.06 -14.40 -1.64
CA ILE A 46 -3.45 -15.56 -0.98
C ILE A 46 -4.38 -16.77 -1.09
N ARG A 47 -5.67 -16.58 -0.87
CA ARG A 47 -6.64 -17.66 -0.95
C ARG A 47 -6.72 -18.25 -2.37
N GLU A 48 -6.66 -17.40 -3.38
CA GLU A 48 -6.79 -17.83 -4.77
C GLU A 48 -5.49 -18.42 -5.33
N SER A 49 -4.33 -17.84 -4.99
CA SER A 49 -3.05 -18.27 -5.54
C SER A 49 -2.36 -19.35 -4.73
N LYS A 50 -2.71 -19.49 -3.45
CA LYS A 50 -2.12 -20.47 -2.53
C LYS A 50 -0.60 -20.47 -2.60
N PRO A 51 0.06 -19.34 -2.29
CA PRO A 51 1.51 -19.24 -2.38
C PRO A 51 2.19 -19.99 -1.24
N ASP A 52 3.41 -20.44 -1.50
CA ASP A 52 4.25 -21.02 -0.48
C ASP A 52 4.93 -19.93 0.36
N GLN A 53 5.17 -18.77 -0.24
CA GLN A 53 5.78 -17.64 0.43
C GLN A 53 5.21 -16.34 -0.10
N VAL A 54 5.06 -15.37 0.80
CA VAL A 54 4.56 -14.03 0.47
C VAL A 54 5.61 -13.01 0.86
N ILE A 55 5.94 -12.13 -0.09
CA ILE A 55 6.87 -11.03 0.15
C ILE A 55 6.15 -9.72 -0.16
N ILE A 56 6.08 -8.85 0.82
CA ILE A 56 5.55 -7.50 0.66
C ILE A 56 6.70 -6.59 0.24
N CYS A 57 6.59 -6.03 -0.96
CA CYS A 57 7.63 -5.14 -1.49
C CYS A 57 7.18 -3.70 -1.31
N TRP A 58 7.89 -2.98 -0.47
CA TRP A 58 7.69 -1.55 -0.29
C TRP A 58 8.56 -0.80 -1.28
N ASP A 59 8.02 0.28 -1.85
CA ASP A 59 8.79 1.09 -2.78
C ASP A 59 9.76 1.97 -1.99
N GLY A 60 10.98 1.48 -1.81
CA GLY A 60 12.00 2.19 -1.06
C GLY A 60 12.54 3.40 -1.80
N GLN A 61 13.22 4.28 -1.04
CA GLN A 61 13.82 5.49 -1.60
C GLN A 61 14.83 5.19 -2.70
N GLY A 62 15.54 4.08 -2.61
CA GLY A 62 16.53 3.69 -3.61
C GLY A 62 15.96 3.49 -5.00
N GLY A 63 14.77 2.91 -5.09
CA GLY A 63 14.10 2.70 -6.37
C GLY A 63 13.72 3.99 -7.05
N SER A 64 13.12 4.90 -6.30
CA SER A 64 12.71 6.21 -6.81
C SER A 64 13.91 7.06 -7.21
N ALA A 65 14.96 7.08 -6.40
CA ALA A 65 16.18 7.83 -6.69
C ALA A 65 16.86 7.33 -7.97
N ARG A 66 16.94 6.01 -8.12
CA ARG A 66 17.54 5.40 -9.31
C ARG A 66 16.77 5.77 -10.57
N ARG A 67 15.45 5.76 -10.52
CA ARG A 67 14.63 6.15 -11.67
C ARG A 67 14.79 7.62 -12.02
N LYS A 68 14.93 8.48 -11.04
CA LYS A 68 15.17 9.91 -11.27
C LYS A 68 16.53 10.17 -11.91
N ILE A 69 17.55 9.41 -11.55
CA ILE A 69 18.87 9.51 -12.17
C ILE A 69 18.83 9.08 -13.64
N LEU A 70 18.12 7.99 -13.93
CA LEU A 70 18.03 7.44 -15.28
C LEU A 70 17.12 8.24 -16.18
N ASN A 71 16.12 8.90 -15.64
CA ASN A 71 15.16 9.70 -16.40
C ASN A 71 14.81 10.96 -15.62
N LYS A 72 15.38 12.08 -16.07
CA LYS A 72 15.18 13.38 -15.40
C LYS A 72 13.72 13.79 -15.33
N ASN A 73 12.90 13.31 -16.26
CA ASN A 73 11.48 13.66 -16.33
C ASN A 73 10.61 12.66 -15.55
N TYR A 74 11.22 11.66 -14.94
CA TYR A 74 10.46 10.68 -14.19
C TYR A 74 9.78 11.34 -12.99
N LYS A 75 8.46 11.29 -13.00
CA LYS A 75 7.60 11.93 -12.00
C LYS A 75 7.69 13.45 -11.95
N GLU A 76 8.38 14.07 -12.91
CA GLU A 76 8.26 15.51 -13.12
C GLU A 76 6.85 15.81 -13.62
N GLY A 77 6.26 16.89 -13.19
CA GLY A 77 4.86 17.15 -13.51
C GLY A 77 3.91 16.19 -12.82
N ARG A 78 4.33 15.70 -11.69
CA ARG A 78 3.62 14.70 -10.95
C ARG A 78 2.19 15.11 -10.67
N LYS A 79 1.30 14.12 -10.77
CA LYS A 79 -0.11 14.28 -10.47
C LYS A 79 -0.31 14.84 -9.07
N PRO A 80 -1.39 15.56 -8.84
CA PRO A 80 -1.75 16.04 -7.50
C PRO A 80 -1.77 14.87 -6.50
N PRO A 81 -1.71 15.18 -5.20
CA PRO A 81 -1.79 14.15 -4.16
C PRO A 81 -2.99 13.24 -4.37
N ARG A 82 -2.81 11.96 -4.09
CA ARG A 82 -3.87 10.97 -4.23
C ARG A 82 -4.78 11.04 -3.00
N LEU A 83 -5.88 11.77 -3.14
CA LEU A 83 -6.85 11.96 -2.08
C LEU A 83 -7.97 10.91 -2.19
N ASN A 84 -8.60 10.61 -1.08
CA ASN A 84 -9.77 9.73 -1.07
C ASN A 84 -10.92 10.40 -1.80
N ARG A 85 -11.58 9.66 -2.70
CA ARG A 85 -12.66 10.21 -3.52
C ARG A 85 -13.99 10.25 -2.81
N GLY A 86 -14.21 9.37 -1.85
CA GLY A 86 -15.51 9.22 -1.19
C GLY A 86 -15.63 9.93 0.14
N ALA A 87 -14.66 9.73 1.01
CA ALA A 87 -14.72 10.26 2.39
C ALA A 87 -13.84 11.50 2.51
N ARG A 88 -14.32 12.64 2.05
CA ARG A 88 -13.59 13.90 2.11
C ARG A 88 -13.83 14.61 3.41
N VAL A 89 -13.44 13.98 4.52
CA VAL A 89 -13.63 14.52 5.85
C VAL A 89 -12.38 15.22 6.39
N LEU A 90 -11.25 15.10 5.69
CA LEU A 90 -9.97 15.66 6.11
C LEU A 90 -9.45 16.65 5.08
N THR A 91 -8.62 17.58 5.53
CA THR A 91 -7.86 18.45 4.64
C THR A 91 -6.77 17.63 3.95
N GLU A 92 -6.14 18.19 2.90
CA GLU A 92 -5.04 17.53 2.20
C GLU A 92 -3.89 17.16 3.15
N SER A 93 -3.53 18.09 4.04
CA SER A 93 -2.48 17.86 5.03
C SER A 93 -2.84 16.73 6.00
N GLU A 94 -4.09 16.73 6.46
CA GLU A 94 -4.60 15.69 7.35
C GLU A 94 -4.64 14.32 6.65
N GLU A 95 -4.98 14.29 5.36
CA GLU A 95 -4.95 13.03 4.60
C GLU A 95 -3.53 12.49 4.46
N ARG A 96 -2.53 13.35 4.28
CA ARG A 96 -1.13 12.90 4.24
C ARG A 96 -0.73 12.22 5.55
N THR A 97 -1.07 12.85 6.66
CA THR A 97 -0.80 12.28 7.99
C THR A 97 -1.53 10.96 8.17
N ASN A 98 -2.79 10.90 7.75
CA ASN A 98 -3.60 9.70 7.83
C ASN A 98 -3.03 8.56 6.98
N LYS A 99 -2.59 8.86 5.75
CA LYS A 99 -1.96 7.85 4.88
C LYS A 99 -0.70 7.27 5.51
N SER A 100 0.15 8.14 6.07
CA SER A 100 1.37 7.69 6.75
C SER A 100 1.04 6.79 7.93
N TRP A 101 0.02 7.15 8.70
CA TRP A 101 -0.44 6.33 9.82
C TRP A 101 -0.92 4.95 9.36
N GLN A 102 -1.73 4.91 8.29
CA GLN A 102 -2.21 3.65 7.75
C GLN A 102 -1.06 2.76 7.26
N LEU A 103 -0.09 3.35 6.56
CA LEU A 103 1.08 2.60 6.07
C LEU A 103 1.92 2.06 7.22
N GLN A 104 2.10 2.84 8.27
CA GLN A 104 2.81 2.39 9.46
C GLN A 104 2.09 1.22 10.14
N ARG A 105 0.77 1.31 10.27
CA ARG A 105 -0.03 0.23 10.87
C ARG A 105 0.05 -1.03 10.02
N LEU A 106 0.06 -0.91 8.69
CA LEU A 106 0.23 -2.07 7.81
C LEU A 106 1.59 -2.73 8.02
N THR A 107 2.66 -1.94 8.15
CA THR A 107 4.00 -2.47 8.43
C THR A 107 4.01 -3.26 9.72
N GLU A 108 3.40 -2.72 10.78
CA GLU A 108 3.29 -3.38 12.08
C GLU A 108 2.49 -4.68 11.97
N TYR A 109 1.37 -4.63 11.27
CA TYR A 109 0.51 -5.79 11.07
C TYR A 109 1.25 -6.91 10.34
N PHE A 110 1.98 -6.57 9.26
CA PHE A 110 2.72 -7.57 8.50
C PHE A 110 3.88 -8.16 9.29
N ASN A 111 4.46 -7.43 10.23
CA ASN A 111 5.51 -7.97 11.09
C ASN A 111 5.01 -9.10 11.98
N GLU A 112 3.72 -9.18 12.22
CA GLU A 112 3.12 -10.22 13.05
C GLU A 112 2.63 -11.41 12.22
N MET A 113 2.78 -11.36 10.91
CA MET A 113 2.33 -12.41 9.99
C MET A 113 3.51 -13.23 9.47
N PRO A 114 3.26 -14.49 9.06
CA PRO A 114 4.32 -15.34 8.48
C PRO A 114 4.62 -14.95 7.04
N LEU A 115 5.09 -13.73 6.84
CA LEU A 115 5.49 -13.23 5.54
C LEU A 115 6.71 -12.32 5.70
N MET A 116 7.35 -11.99 4.58
CA MET A 116 8.53 -11.12 4.59
C MET A 116 8.16 -9.74 4.06
N GLN A 117 8.81 -8.71 4.59
CA GLN A 117 8.70 -7.35 4.07
C GLN A 117 10.05 -6.91 3.54
N PHE A 118 10.04 -6.32 2.36
CA PHE A 118 11.23 -5.80 1.69
C PHE A 118 11.07 -4.30 1.56
N MET A 119 11.92 -3.58 2.25
CA MET A 119 11.84 -2.11 2.29
C MET A 119 12.66 -1.47 1.18
#